data_00090f09dab41241ea1e0bcbfdfcc4ab
#
_entry.id   00090f09dab41241ea1e0bcbfdfcc4ab
#
_cell.length_a   1.000
_cell.length_b   1.000
_cell.length_c   1.000
_cell.angle_alpha   90.00
_cell.angle_beta   90.00
_cell.angle_gamma   90.00
#
_symmetry.space_group_name_H-M   'P 1'
#
loop_
_entity.id
_entity.type
_entity.pdbx_description
1 polymer ?
#
loop_
_entity_poly.entity_id
_entity_poly.type
_entity_poly.pdbx_seq_one_letter_code
_entity_poly.pdbx_strand_id
1 'polypeptide(L)'
;YRLASNAGNIHHTEIMGDVSAAVNFLVNNKGNFVVSDSLLMVGASAGAHLAMLYTYAYNTGNKVRAVADFYGPAVLNDWQWYNSFNIWMGKAIKDLLIQYNNAPWDLALYQSNSPYSRATGSSRPTIIFHGTLDLIVPLYQSQWLNGQLNTLGVPHAYYEYFLDGHGFNAANTDDAMNKTVTFF
;
A
#
# COMPACT_ATOMS: atom_id res chain seq x y z
N TYR A 1 -0.50 -1.30 13.41
CA TYR A 1 0.48 -0.18 13.42
C TYR A 1 -0.13 1.06 14.08
N ARG A 2 0.73 1.91 14.61
CA ARG A 2 0.31 3.20 15.15
C ARG A 2 -0.06 4.16 14.02
N LEU A 3 -0.94 5.12 14.29
CA LEU A 3 -1.24 6.18 13.33
C LEU A 3 -0.14 7.26 13.35
N ALA A 4 0.10 7.89 12.21
CA ALA A 4 1.02 9.02 12.12
C ALA A 4 0.58 10.16 13.05
N SER A 5 1.51 10.71 13.81
CA SER A 5 1.24 11.74 14.81
C SER A 5 2.48 12.56 15.16
N ASN A 6 2.44 13.85 14.88
CA ASN A 6 3.51 14.75 15.29
C ASN A 6 3.63 14.84 16.83
N ALA A 7 2.49 14.86 17.54
CA ALA A 7 2.48 14.91 19.00
C ALA A 7 3.07 13.65 19.65
N GLY A 8 2.88 12.49 18.99
CA GLY A 8 3.43 11.21 19.43
C GLY A 8 4.81 10.89 18.83
N ASN A 9 5.38 11.76 18.01
CA ASN A 9 6.59 11.49 17.23
C ASN A 9 6.52 10.14 16.50
N ILE A 10 5.37 9.88 15.83
CA ILE A 10 5.10 8.65 15.10
C ILE A 10 5.01 8.99 13.62
N HIS A 11 5.99 8.56 12.87
CA HIS A 11 6.15 8.86 11.46
C HIS A 11 6.41 7.57 10.66
N HIS A 12 6.81 7.69 9.43
CA HIS A 12 7.08 6.57 8.54
C HIS A 12 7.94 5.47 9.17
N THR A 13 9.06 5.85 9.80
CA THR A 13 10.01 4.89 10.39
C THR A 13 9.37 4.04 11.50
N GLU A 14 8.66 4.69 12.41
CA GLU A 14 7.98 4.01 13.52
C GLU A 14 6.85 3.11 13.02
N ILE A 15 6.09 3.58 12.02
CA ILE A 15 4.99 2.83 11.42
C ILE A 15 5.51 1.59 10.67
N MET A 16 6.57 1.73 9.87
CA MET A 16 7.19 0.58 9.19
C MET A 16 7.88 -0.36 10.17
N GLY A 17 8.39 0.18 11.29
CA GLY A 17 8.87 -0.62 12.42
C GLY A 17 7.77 -1.49 13.03
N ASP A 18 6.56 -0.95 13.22
CA ASP A 18 5.40 -1.70 13.72
C ASP A 18 5.00 -2.82 12.76
N VAL A 19 4.95 -2.55 11.45
CA VAL A 19 4.64 -3.56 10.42
C VAL A 19 5.70 -4.67 10.44
N SER A 20 6.98 -4.29 10.51
CA SER A 20 8.11 -5.24 10.58
C SER A 20 8.05 -6.09 11.85
N ALA A 21 7.71 -5.47 12.99
CA ALA A 21 7.57 -6.18 14.27
C ALA A 21 6.43 -7.20 14.22
N ALA A 22 5.28 -6.84 13.63
CA ALA A 22 4.13 -7.74 13.47
C ALA A 22 4.48 -8.94 12.59
N VAL A 23 5.13 -8.74 11.43
CA VAL A 23 5.58 -9.81 10.56
C VAL A 23 6.58 -10.73 11.28
N ASN A 24 7.56 -10.15 11.97
CA ASN A 24 8.55 -10.91 12.73
C ASN A 24 7.90 -11.71 13.87
N PHE A 25 6.95 -11.10 14.58
CA PHE A 25 6.22 -11.77 15.64
C PHE A 25 5.46 -13.00 15.13
N LEU A 26 4.74 -12.89 14.03
CA LEU A 26 4.02 -14.02 13.42
C LEU A 26 4.98 -15.15 13.01
N VAL A 27 6.06 -14.83 12.32
CA VAL A 27 7.03 -15.82 11.84
C VAL A 27 7.76 -16.49 13.01
N ASN A 28 8.16 -15.71 14.03
CA ASN A 28 8.88 -16.26 15.19
C ASN A 28 7.97 -17.13 16.08
N ASN A 29 6.66 -16.92 16.05
CA ASN A 29 5.68 -17.68 16.84
C ASN A 29 4.81 -18.61 15.98
N LYS A 30 5.24 -18.92 14.75
CA LYS A 30 4.48 -19.72 13.80
C LYS A 30 3.97 -21.06 14.35
N GLY A 31 4.76 -21.70 15.19
CA GLY A 31 4.36 -22.96 15.83
C GLY A 31 3.19 -22.79 16.81
N ASN A 32 3.15 -21.68 17.55
CA ASN A 32 2.08 -21.39 18.49
C ASN A 32 0.76 -21.04 17.78
N PHE A 33 0.86 -20.39 16.61
CA PHE A 33 -0.31 -19.98 15.81
C PHE A 33 -0.70 -20.99 14.74
N VAL A 34 0.10 -22.05 14.54
CA VAL A 34 -0.10 -23.05 13.48
C VAL A 34 -0.20 -22.36 12.10
N VAL A 35 0.68 -21.42 11.84
CA VAL A 35 0.76 -20.68 10.57
C VAL A 35 2.07 -20.96 9.84
N SER A 36 2.09 -20.70 8.54
CA SER A 36 3.28 -20.79 7.70
C SER A 36 4.31 -19.71 8.08
N ASP A 37 5.59 -19.97 7.74
CA ASP A 37 6.65 -18.94 7.72
C ASP A 37 6.63 -18.10 6.43
N SER A 38 5.70 -18.41 5.53
CA SER A 38 5.42 -17.66 4.32
C SER A 38 4.09 -16.95 4.48
N LEU A 39 4.12 -15.63 4.52
CA LEU A 39 2.97 -14.78 4.74
C LEU A 39 2.50 -14.15 3.43
N LEU A 40 1.24 -13.81 3.39
CA LEU A 40 0.60 -13.00 2.36
C LEU A 40 0.10 -11.72 3.03
N MET A 41 0.24 -10.57 2.38
CA MET A 41 -0.24 -9.32 2.94
C MET A 41 -1.43 -8.81 2.14
N VAL A 42 -2.43 -8.33 2.85
CA VAL A 42 -3.59 -7.64 2.26
C VAL A 42 -3.74 -6.31 2.98
N GLY A 43 -3.99 -5.27 2.24
CA GLY A 43 -4.25 -3.96 2.80
C GLY A 43 -5.25 -3.16 1.99
N ALA A 44 -5.93 -2.22 2.65
CA ALA A 44 -6.84 -1.28 2.02
C ALA A 44 -6.40 0.15 2.31
N SER A 45 -6.46 1.04 1.31
CA SER A 45 -6.09 2.45 1.45
C SER A 45 -4.66 2.61 2.03
N ALA A 46 -4.50 3.34 3.13
CA ALA A 46 -3.21 3.47 3.82
C ALA A 46 -2.60 2.11 4.23
N GLY A 47 -3.43 1.12 4.58
CA GLY A 47 -2.96 -0.23 4.87
C GLY A 47 -2.39 -0.94 3.65
N ALA A 48 -2.94 -0.72 2.45
CA ALA A 48 -2.41 -1.24 1.21
C ALA A 48 -1.06 -0.60 0.85
N HIS A 49 -0.95 0.71 1.04
CA HIS A 49 0.33 1.42 0.91
C HIS A 49 1.41 0.77 1.80
N LEU A 50 1.13 0.58 3.09
CA LEU A 50 2.08 -0.02 4.02
C LEU A 50 2.42 -1.47 3.65
N ALA A 51 1.43 -2.25 3.21
CA ALA A 51 1.61 -3.63 2.77
C ALA A 51 2.53 -3.72 1.54
N MET A 52 2.28 -2.89 0.52
CA MET A 52 3.13 -2.81 -0.66
C MET A 52 4.54 -2.33 -0.33
N LEU A 53 4.64 -1.23 0.44
CA LEU A 53 5.94 -0.67 0.80
C LEU A 53 6.77 -1.64 1.63
N TYR A 54 6.15 -2.33 2.61
CA TYR A 54 6.82 -3.39 3.35
C TYR A 54 7.32 -4.48 2.40
N THR A 55 6.45 -4.97 1.54
CA THR A 55 6.74 -6.10 0.65
C THR A 55 7.87 -5.79 -0.33
N TYR A 56 7.95 -4.55 -0.83
CA TYR A 56 8.95 -4.15 -1.82
C TYR A 56 10.28 -3.68 -1.22
N ALA A 57 10.25 -3.07 -0.02
CA ALA A 57 11.43 -2.40 0.53
C ALA A 57 11.92 -2.93 1.88
N TYR A 58 11.06 -3.58 2.66
CA TYR A 58 11.38 -3.99 4.05
C TYR A 58 11.31 -5.51 4.29
N ASN A 59 10.91 -6.28 3.31
CA ASN A 59 10.68 -7.74 3.39
C ASN A 59 11.98 -8.55 3.47
N THR A 60 12.78 -8.29 4.49
CA THR A 60 14.03 -9.02 4.73
C THR A 60 13.74 -10.50 5.02
N GLY A 61 14.49 -11.38 4.34
CA GLY A 61 14.30 -12.83 4.48
C GLY A 61 13.07 -13.37 3.72
N ASN A 62 12.45 -12.54 2.86
CA ASN A 62 11.36 -12.97 1.97
C ASN A 62 10.16 -13.63 2.68
N LYS A 63 9.80 -13.11 3.85
CA LYS A 63 8.72 -13.65 4.69
C LYS A 63 7.35 -13.43 4.04
N VAL A 64 7.16 -12.30 3.36
CA VAL A 64 5.95 -12.01 2.59
C VAL A 64 6.17 -12.47 1.14
N ARG A 65 5.27 -13.30 0.63
CA ARG A 65 5.36 -13.93 -0.69
C ARG A 65 4.56 -13.23 -1.77
N ALA A 66 3.48 -12.57 -1.40
CA ALA A 66 2.67 -11.75 -2.30
C ALA A 66 1.91 -10.69 -1.52
N VAL A 67 1.40 -9.68 -2.23
CA VAL A 67 0.62 -8.58 -1.65
C VAL A 67 -0.63 -8.31 -2.47
N ALA A 68 -1.75 -8.03 -1.76
CA ALA A 68 -2.97 -7.52 -2.37
C ALA A 68 -3.17 -6.05 -1.95
N ASP A 69 -3.30 -5.21 -2.95
CA ASP A 69 -3.54 -3.78 -2.86
C ASP A 69 -5.00 -3.48 -3.17
N PHE A 70 -5.72 -2.99 -2.17
CA PHE A 70 -7.08 -2.49 -2.30
C PHE A 70 -7.03 -0.96 -2.25
N TYR A 71 -7.08 -0.32 -3.41
CA TYR A 71 -7.12 1.15 -3.59
C TYR A 71 -6.08 1.93 -2.77
N GLY A 72 -4.87 1.40 -2.63
CA GLY A 72 -3.79 2.02 -1.87
C GLY A 72 -3.04 3.11 -2.64
N PRO A 73 -2.59 4.18 -1.96
CA PRO A 73 -1.70 5.14 -2.60
C PRO A 73 -0.34 4.52 -2.91
N ALA A 74 -0.03 4.38 -4.18
CA ALA A 74 1.22 3.80 -4.67
C ALA A 74 2.32 4.85 -4.92
N VAL A 75 1.93 6.12 -5.19
CA VAL A 75 2.83 7.19 -5.61
C VAL A 75 2.66 8.40 -4.69
N LEU A 76 3.40 8.45 -3.58
CA LEU A 76 3.34 9.60 -2.66
C LEU A 76 4.03 10.86 -3.23
N ASN A 77 4.99 10.68 -4.11
CA ASN A 77 5.72 11.75 -4.78
C ASN A 77 4.99 12.32 -6.01
N ASP A 78 3.66 12.19 -6.06
CA ASP A 78 2.80 12.83 -7.04
C ASP A 78 2.43 14.25 -6.55
N TRP A 79 3.09 15.26 -7.12
CA TRP A 79 2.84 16.66 -6.80
C TRP A 79 1.41 17.11 -7.11
N GLN A 80 0.81 16.60 -8.19
CA GLN A 80 -0.54 17.00 -8.57
C GLN A 80 -1.55 16.47 -7.55
N TRP A 81 -1.40 15.21 -7.15
CA TRP A 81 -2.23 14.62 -6.10
C TRP A 81 -2.04 15.36 -4.78
N TYR A 82 -0.79 15.52 -4.30
CA TYR A 82 -0.47 16.23 -3.06
C TYR A 82 -1.05 17.64 -3.04
N ASN A 83 -1.04 18.35 -4.17
CA ASN A 83 -1.50 19.73 -4.27
C ASN A 83 -3.01 19.85 -4.54
N SER A 84 -3.67 18.79 -5.01
CA SER A 84 -5.12 18.77 -5.22
C SER A 84 -5.92 18.80 -3.90
N PHE A 85 -5.28 18.48 -2.80
CA PHE A 85 -5.85 18.43 -1.45
C PHE A 85 -6.09 19.80 -0.79
N ASN A 86 -6.35 20.83 -1.54
CA ASN A 86 -6.58 22.17 -0.99
C ASN A 86 -8.03 22.44 -0.53
N ILE A 87 -8.96 21.47 -0.68
CA ILE A 87 -10.38 21.65 -0.38
C ILE A 87 -10.91 20.50 0.50
N TRP A 88 -11.45 20.83 1.67
CA TRP A 88 -12.18 19.95 2.62
C TRP A 88 -11.44 18.64 3.02
N MET A 89 -11.90 17.47 2.57
CA MET A 89 -11.25 16.18 2.89
C MET A 89 -9.77 16.13 2.46
N GLY A 90 -9.43 16.86 1.41
CA GLY A 90 -8.08 16.98 0.92
C GLY A 90 -7.09 17.52 1.94
N LYS A 91 -7.48 18.51 2.72
CA LYS A 91 -6.59 19.05 3.77
C LYS A 91 -6.21 17.98 4.79
N ALA A 92 -7.15 17.16 5.23
CA ALA A 92 -6.88 16.10 6.20
C ALA A 92 -5.92 15.04 5.65
N ILE A 93 -6.04 14.67 4.36
CA ILE A 93 -5.14 13.73 3.71
C ILE A 93 -3.75 14.33 3.53
N LYS A 94 -3.67 15.60 3.13
CA LYS A 94 -2.38 16.33 3.04
C LYS A 94 -1.67 16.40 4.40
N ASP A 95 -2.40 16.74 5.45
CA ASP A 95 -1.88 16.78 6.82
C ASP A 95 -1.39 15.38 7.25
N LEU A 96 -2.12 14.33 6.88
CA LEU A 96 -1.70 12.95 7.14
C LEU A 96 -0.41 12.57 6.38
N LEU A 97 -0.27 12.96 5.11
CA LEU A 97 0.94 12.74 4.34
C LEU A 97 2.14 13.48 4.92
N ILE A 98 1.94 14.73 5.38
CA ILE A 98 2.97 15.52 6.06
C ILE A 98 3.36 14.85 7.39
N GLN A 99 2.40 14.40 8.18
CA GLN A 99 2.67 13.71 9.44
C GLN A 99 3.38 12.37 9.20
N TYR A 100 2.92 11.60 8.21
CA TYR A 100 3.53 10.32 7.85
C TYR A 100 5.00 10.49 7.43
N ASN A 101 5.31 11.48 6.60
CA ASN A 101 6.67 11.72 6.11
C ASN A 101 7.52 12.58 7.08
N ASN A 102 6.93 13.15 8.15
CA ASN A 102 7.56 14.10 9.05
C ASN A 102 8.13 15.34 8.33
N ALA A 103 7.52 15.71 7.22
CA ALA A 103 7.98 16.85 6.41
C ALA A 103 6.83 17.35 5.51
N PRO A 104 6.78 18.65 5.21
CA PRO A 104 6.03 19.13 4.06
C PRO A 104 6.62 18.49 2.80
N TRP A 105 6.11 18.87 1.62
CA TRP A 105 6.57 18.27 0.37
C TRP A 105 8.10 18.25 0.25
N ASP A 106 8.63 17.02 0.10
CA ASP A 106 10.03 16.74 -0.22
C ASP A 106 10.03 15.59 -1.23
N LEU A 107 10.46 15.86 -2.46
CA LEU A 107 10.39 14.90 -3.56
C LEU A 107 11.18 13.61 -3.24
N ALA A 108 12.40 13.72 -2.73
CA ALA A 108 13.25 12.55 -2.47
C ALA A 108 12.69 11.68 -1.33
N LEU A 109 12.23 12.32 -0.26
CA LEU A 109 11.62 11.63 0.88
C LEU A 109 10.32 10.94 0.48
N TYR A 110 9.41 11.65 -0.20
CA TYR A 110 8.14 11.08 -0.66
C TYR A 110 8.35 9.97 -1.69
N GLN A 111 9.36 10.11 -2.56
CA GLN A 111 9.77 9.07 -3.48
C GLN A 111 10.29 7.82 -2.75
N SER A 112 11.12 7.98 -1.73
CA SER A 112 11.64 6.86 -0.94
C SER A 112 10.55 6.08 -0.20
N ASN A 113 9.43 6.73 0.10
CA ASN A 113 8.27 6.17 0.78
C ASN A 113 7.14 5.75 -0.19
N SER A 114 7.35 5.83 -1.50
CA SER A 114 6.37 5.43 -2.52
C SER A 114 6.57 3.98 -2.94
N PRO A 115 5.57 3.08 -2.81
CA PRO A 115 5.66 1.70 -3.32
C PRO A 115 6.08 1.63 -4.79
N TYR A 116 5.52 2.49 -5.64
CA TYR A 116 5.88 2.61 -7.05
C TYR A 116 7.39 2.76 -7.27
N SER A 117 8.02 3.67 -6.53
CA SER A 117 9.45 3.96 -6.65
C SER A 117 10.33 2.88 -6.01
N ARG A 118 9.77 2.08 -5.11
CA ARG A 118 10.48 0.99 -4.42
C ARG A 118 10.33 -0.35 -5.11
N ALA A 119 9.42 -0.48 -6.09
CA ALA A 119 9.28 -1.68 -6.89
C ALA A 119 10.55 -1.94 -7.73
N THR A 120 10.96 -3.19 -7.81
CA THR A 120 12.09 -3.68 -8.59
C THR A 120 11.69 -4.97 -9.29
N GLY A 121 12.50 -5.47 -10.24
CA GLY A 121 12.26 -6.76 -10.89
C GLY A 121 12.25 -7.97 -9.93
N SER A 122 12.70 -7.79 -8.68
CA SER A 122 12.64 -8.81 -7.63
C SER A 122 11.48 -8.61 -6.65
N SER A 123 10.63 -7.63 -6.88
CA SER A 123 9.42 -7.40 -6.06
C SER A 123 8.48 -8.60 -6.11
N ARG A 124 7.71 -8.78 -5.06
CA ARG A 124 6.81 -9.93 -4.93
C ARG A 124 5.56 -9.75 -5.79
N PRO A 125 4.92 -10.87 -6.19
CA PRO A 125 3.66 -10.85 -6.89
C PRO A 125 2.64 -9.93 -6.22
N THR A 126 1.93 -9.14 -7.03
CA THR A 126 1.02 -8.11 -6.54
C THR A 126 -0.31 -8.19 -7.28
N ILE A 127 -1.41 -8.23 -6.56
CA ILE A 127 -2.75 -8.05 -7.13
C ILE A 127 -3.30 -6.70 -6.69
N ILE A 128 -3.86 -5.95 -7.64
CA ILE A 128 -4.29 -4.55 -7.46
C ILE A 128 -5.77 -4.44 -7.79
N PHE A 129 -6.52 -3.79 -6.93
CA PHE A 129 -7.94 -3.48 -7.12
C PHE A 129 -8.21 -1.99 -6.89
N HIS A 130 -8.95 -1.35 -7.80
CA HIS A 130 -9.27 0.07 -7.67
C HIS A 130 -10.66 0.41 -8.20
N GLY A 131 -11.36 1.31 -7.51
CA GLY A 131 -12.65 1.85 -7.96
C GLY A 131 -12.46 3.00 -8.95
N THR A 132 -13.22 3.01 -10.06
CA THR A 132 -13.03 4.03 -11.11
C THR A 132 -13.48 5.43 -10.70
N LEU A 133 -14.25 5.58 -9.61
CA LEU A 133 -14.69 6.84 -9.05
C LEU A 133 -14.02 7.17 -7.70
N ASP A 134 -12.83 6.64 -7.46
CA ASP A 134 -12.08 6.98 -6.26
C ASP A 134 -11.62 8.44 -6.27
N LEU A 135 -12.20 9.25 -5.38
CA LEU A 135 -11.89 10.67 -5.22
C LEU A 135 -10.83 10.94 -4.16
N ILE A 136 -10.33 9.90 -3.47
CA ILE A 136 -9.33 10.01 -2.42
C ILE A 136 -7.96 9.61 -2.95
N VAL A 137 -7.85 8.42 -3.50
CA VAL A 137 -6.65 7.95 -4.20
C VAL A 137 -7.00 7.84 -5.69
N PRO A 138 -6.45 8.71 -6.54
CA PRO A 138 -6.80 8.68 -7.96
C PRO A 138 -6.47 7.35 -8.62
N LEU A 139 -7.38 6.83 -9.43
CA LEU A 139 -7.24 5.57 -10.18
C LEU A 139 -5.91 5.45 -10.92
N TYR A 140 -5.40 6.55 -11.48
CA TYR A 140 -4.14 6.54 -12.23
C TYR A 140 -2.93 6.10 -11.40
N GLN A 141 -2.96 6.20 -10.07
CA GLN A 141 -1.86 5.69 -9.23
C GLN A 141 -1.73 4.16 -9.33
N SER A 142 -2.86 3.45 -9.31
CA SER A 142 -2.88 2.00 -9.55
C SER A 142 -2.54 1.66 -11.00
N GLN A 143 -2.98 2.47 -11.97
CA GLN A 143 -2.61 2.30 -13.38
C GLN A 143 -1.10 2.47 -13.59
N TRP A 144 -0.49 3.47 -12.95
CA TRP A 144 0.97 3.65 -12.99
C TRP A 144 1.71 2.48 -12.33
N LEU A 145 1.25 2.01 -11.17
CA LEU A 145 1.85 0.86 -10.50
C LEU A 145 1.75 -0.39 -11.37
N ASN A 146 0.59 -0.66 -11.97
CA ASN A 146 0.38 -1.75 -12.92
C ASN A 146 1.38 -1.67 -14.09
N GLY A 147 1.53 -0.51 -14.71
CA GLY A 147 2.51 -0.27 -15.78
C GLY A 147 3.95 -0.48 -15.33
N GLN A 148 4.30 -0.03 -14.13
CA GLN A 148 5.62 -0.22 -13.53
C GLN A 148 5.94 -1.71 -13.30
N LEU A 149 5.00 -2.45 -12.69
CA LEU A 149 5.18 -3.88 -12.45
C LEU A 149 5.31 -4.68 -13.76
N ASN A 150 4.53 -4.30 -14.78
CA ASN A 150 4.65 -4.87 -16.11
C ASN A 150 6.04 -4.62 -16.71
N THR A 151 6.54 -3.38 -16.64
CA THR A 151 7.87 -3.00 -17.14
C THR A 151 9.00 -3.76 -16.43
N LEU A 152 8.84 -3.99 -15.14
CA LEU A 152 9.79 -4.71 -14.30
C LEU A 152 9.69 -6.25 -14.44
N GLY A 153 8.68 -6.78 -15.14
CA GLY A 153 8.43 -8.21 -15.27
C GLY A 153 7.98 -8.88 -13.97
N VAL A 154 7.43 -8.11 -13.03
CA VAL A 154 6.90 -8.64 -11.77
C VAL A 154 5.54 -9.30 -12.04
N PRO A 155 5.28 -10.55 -11.59
CA PRO A 155 3.96 -11.15 -11.69
C PRO A 155 2.91 -10.29 -10.99
N HIS A 156 1.87 -9.92 -11.69
CA HIS A 156 0.81 -9.07 -11.14
C HIS A 156 -0.52 -9.28 -11.85
N ALA A 157 -1.61 -8.84 -11.18
CA ALA A 157 -2.94 -8.74 -11.75
C ALA A 157 -3.54 -7.38 -11.35
N TYR A 158 -4.38 -6.81 -12.22
CA TYR A 158 -4.99 -5.51 -12.01
C TYR A 158 -6.46 -5.53 -12.40
N TYR A 159 -7.31 -5.00 -11.51
CA TYR A 159 -8.76 -4.97 -11.70
C TYR A 159 -9.32 -3.59 -11.34
N GLU A 160 -10.12 -3.05 -12.24
CA GLU A 160 -10.90 -1.83 -12.01
C GLU A 160 -12.36 -2.20 -11.74
N TYR A 161 -12.95 -1.59 -10.71
CA TYR A 161 -14.37 -1.72 -10.42
C TYR A 161 -15.11 -0.46 -10.83
N PHE A 162 -15.92 -0.61 -11.88
CA PHE A 162 -16.65 0.49 -12.48
C PHE A 162 -17.66 1.09 -11.50
N LEU A 163 -17.65 2.43 -11.36
CA LEU A 163 -18.45 3.24 -10.45
C LEU A 163 -18.20 3.01 -8.95
N ASP A 164 -17.30 2.15 -8.53
CA ASP A 164 -16.87 2.13 -7.14
C ASP A 164 -15.92 3.28 -6.81
N GLY A 165 -16.00 3.78 -5.57
CA GLY A 165 -15.16 4.84 -5.04
C GLY A 165 -13.99 4.32 -4.22
N HIS A 166 -13.63 5.07 -3.17
CA HIS A 166 -12.62 4.66 -2.18
C HIS A 166 -13.20 3.61 -1.23
N GLY A 167 -13.38 2.42 -1.74
CA GLY A 167 -14.09 1.28 -1.16
C GLY A 167 -15.04 0.70 -2.21
N PHE A 168 -15.31 -0.59 -2.11
CA PHE A 168 -16.13 -1.29 -3.09
C PHE A 168 -17.51 -1.61 -2.53
N ASN A 169 -18.50 -1.75 -3.40
CA ASN A 169 -19.77 -2.34 -3.02
C ASN A 169 -19.56 -3.81 -2.59
N ALA A 170 -20.58 -4.41 -1.95
CA ALA A 170 -20.42 -5.75 -1.38
C ALA A 170 -20.04 -6.80 -2.43
N ALA A 171 -20.68 -6.79 -3.61
CA ALA A 171 -20.41 -7.77 -4.66
C ALA A 171 -18.97 -7.65 -5.19
N ASN A 172 -18.47 -6.42 -5.40
CA ASN A 172 -17.10 -6.19 -5.86
C ASN A 172 -16.07 -6.46 -4.75
N THR A 173 -16.43 -6.26 -3.49
CA THR A 173 -15.59 -6.68 -2.35
C THR A 173 -15.42 -8.20 -2.31
N ASP A 174 -16.51 -8.94 -2.44
CA ASP A 174 -16.48 -10.42 -2.49
C ASP A 174 -15.67 -10.92 -3.69
N ASP A 175 -15.85 -10.31 -4.86
CA ASP A 175 -15.09 -10.64 -6.06
C ASP A 175 -13.60 -10.37 -5.88
N ALA A 176 -13.21 -9.22 -5.31
CA ALA A 176 -11.82 -8.88 -5.03
C ALA A 176 -11.18 -9.87 -4.03
N MET A 177 -11.91 -10.24 -2.99
CA MET A 177 -11.44 -11.23 -2.01
C MET A 177 -11.25 -12.61 -2.65
N ASN A 178 -12.19 -13.06 -3.48
CA ASN A 178 -12.08 -14.33 -4.19
C ASN A 178 -10.91 -14.35 -5.17
N LYS A 179 -10.71 -13.26 -5.91
CA LYS A 179 -9.54 -13.11 -6.80
C LYS A 179 -8.23 -13.09 -6.01
N THR A 180 -8.21 -12.43 -4.84
CA THR A 180 -7.05 -12.42 -3.95
C THR A 180 -6.68 -13.83 -3.49
N VAL A 181 -7.66 -14.61 -3.02
CA VAL A 181 -7.45 -16.01 -2.60
C VAL A 181 -6.95 -16.88 -3.78
N THR A 182 -7.45 -16.65 -4.98
CA THR A 182 -7.03 -17.40 -6.17
C THR A 182 -5.62 -17.02 -6.64
N PHE A 183 -5.24 -15.75 -6.44
CA PHE A 183 -3.93 -15.23 -6.83
C PHE A 183 -2.82 -15.69 -5.88
N PHE A 184 -3.13 -15.87 -4.60
CA PHE A 184 -2.20 -16.33 -3.57
C PHE A 184 -2.04 -17.85 -3.55
#